data_d1e64e336065d8cb9f787ece7519051a
#
_entry.id   d1e64e336065d8cb9f787ece7519051a
#
_cell.length_a   1.000
_cell.length_b   1.000
_cell.length_c   1.000
_cell.angle_alpha   90.00
_cell.angle_beta   90.00
_cell.angle_gamma   90.00
#
_symmetry.space_group_name_H-M   'P 1'
#
loop_
_entity.id
_entity.type
_entity.pdbx_description
1 polymer ?
#
loop_
_entity_poly.entity_id
_entity_poly.type
_entity_poly.pdbx_seq_one_letter_code
_entity_poly.pdbx_strand_id
1 'polypeptide(L)'
;MNIPRLLLTTLLALLLAACGGRVELVAAVPEHEANEALAALSTAGVIAEKVPGKEGLVGLRVEARQVARAVEVLNAQGLPRERFAGMGDVFRKEGLISSPLEERARYVYALSQELSGTLSRIDGVIAARVHVVLPERSPAGEETTPASAAVFIKHQAQSNMDTVQPQIRRLVTNAIPGLTSERVSL
;
A
#
# COMPACT_ATOMS: atom_id res chain seq x y z
N MET A 1 59.14 31.14 1.09
CA MET A 1 58.44 29.83 1.13
C MET A 1 57.03 30.09 1.66
N ASN A 2 55.99 29.95 0.79
CA ASN A 2 54.66 30.53 1.05
C ASN A 2 53.72 29.53 1.79
N ILE A 3 54.12 29.14 3.03
CA ILE A 3 53.38 28.27 3.93
C ILE A 3 51.90 28.73 4.16
N PRO A 4 51.59 30.04 4.34
CA PRO A 4 50.20 30.47 4.55
C PRO A 4 49.29 30.28 3.32
N ARG A 5 49.84 30.35 2.10
CA ARG A 5 49.06 30.11 0.88
C ARG A 5 48.74 28.63 0.67
N LEU A 6 49.65 27.75 1.03
CA LEU A 6 49.45 26.31 0.96
C LEU A 6 48.39 25.83 1.97
N LEU A 7 48.42 26.36 3.18
CA LEU A 7 47.40 26.12 4.22
C LEU A 7 46.03 26.65 3.82
N LEU A 8 45.95 27.79 3.16
CA LEU A 8 44.69 28.37 2.71
C LEU A 8 44.06 27.56 1.55
N THR A 9 44.90 27.05 0.64
CA THR A 9 44.43 26.21 -0.47
C THR A 9 43.98 24.82 -0.01
N THR A 10 44.67 24.22 0.97
CA THR A 10 44.23 22.95 1.56
C THR A 10 42.95 23.11 2.39
N LEU A 11 42.79 24.19 3.12
CA LEU A 11 41.56 24.47 3.86
C LEU A 11 40.36 24.73 2.92
N LEU A 12 40.57 25.43 1.80
CA LEU A 12 39.57 25.69 0.79
C LEU A 12 39.17 24.40 0.06
N ALA A 13 40.11 23.52 -0.22
CA ALA A 13 39.86 22.20 -0.82
C ALA A 13 39.05 21.27 0.12
N LEU A 14 39.30 21.34 1.43
CA LEU A 14 38.54 20.59 2.44
C LEU A 14 37.08 21.09 2.55
N LEU A 15 36.87 22.41 2.44
CA LEU A 15 35.53 23.01 2.47
C LEU A 15 34.70 22.66 1.22
N LEU A 16 35.32 22.49 0.06
CA LEU A 16 34.67 22.06 -1.18
C LEU A 16 34.30 20.57 -1.18
N ALA A 17 34.99 19.72 -0.42
CA ALA A 17 34.65 18.29 -0.28
C ALA A 17 33.45 18.02 0.65
N ALA A 18 33.02 19.02 1.46
CA ALA A 18 31.89 18.87 2.39
C ALA A 18 30.51 19.02 1.76
N CYS A 19 30.39 19.33 0.46
CA CYS A 19 29.11 19.50 -0.24
C CYS A 19 28.53 18.18 -0.78
N GLY A 20 28.41 17.15 0.05
CA GLY A 20 27.57 15.99 -0.19
C GLY A 20 26.13 16.30 0.23
N GLY A 21 25.42 17.15 -0.55
CA GLY A 21 24.03 17.50 -0.23
C GLY A 21 23.14 16.27 -0.24
N ARG A 22 22.23 16.16 0.74
CA ARG A 22 21.14 15.18 0.72
C ARG A 22 20.00 15.70 -0.16
N VAL A 23 19.51 14.83 -1.02
CA VAL A 23 18.44 15.13 -1.96
C VAL A 23 17.20 14.37 -1.55
N GLU A 24 16.04 14.99 -1.65
CA GLU A 24 14.77 14.33 -1.44
C GLU A 24 14.51 13.37 -2.59
N LEU A 25 14.41 12.09 -2.28
CA LEU A 25 14.20 11.01 -3.24
C LEU A 25 12.72 10.70 -3.40
N VAL A 26 11.99 10.69 -2.28
CA VAL A 26 10.56 10.43 -2.20
C VAL A 26 9.94 11.48 -1.28
N ALA A 27 8.90 12.14 -1.76
CA ALA A 27 8.13 13.11 -1.01
C ALA A 27 6.78 12.53 -0.59
N ALA A 28 6.31 12.88 0.60
CA ALA A 28 4.92 12.75 1.02
C ALA A 28 4.30 11.34 0.82
N VAL A 29 4.93 10.30 1.33
CA VAL A 29 4.37 8.94 1.38
C VAL A 29 3.91 8.56 2.78
N PRO A 30 2.99 7.60 2.96
CA PRO A 30 2.64 7.05 4.26
C PRO A 30 3.86 6.45 4.96
N GLU A 31 3.87 6.50 6.28
CA GLU A 31 5.03 6.02 7.04
C GLU A 31 5.37 4.55 6.78
N HIS A 32 4.36 3.67 6.61
CA HIS A 32 4.61 2.27 6.30
C HIS A 32 5.35 2.07 4.96
N GLU A 33 4.97 2.85 3.93
CA GLU A 33 5.60 2.81 2.62
C GLU A 33 7.03 3.37 2.66
N ALA A 34 7.25 4.46 3.43
CA ALA A 34 8.58 4.99 3.69
C ALA A 34 9.47 3.97 4.42
N ASN A 35 8.92 3.19 5.37
CA ASN A 35 9.65 2.12 6.05
C ASN A 35 10.04 0.98 5.10
N GLU A 36 9.14 0.56 4.19
CA GLU A 36 9.46 -0.44 3.16
C GLU A 36 10.59 0.06 2.24
N ALA A 37 10.49 1.30 1.76
CA ALA A 37 11.51 1.92 0.92
C ALA A 37 12.85 2.04 1.64
N LEU A 38 12.83 2.41 2.93
CA LEU A 38 14.03 2.53 3.75
C LEU A 38 14.71 1.17 3.97
N ALA A 39 13.93 0.11 4.20
CA ALA A 39 14.44 -1.25 4.33
C ALA A 39 15.09 -1.73 3.02
N ALA A 40 14.44 -1.49 1.86
CA ALA A 40 14.97 -1.81 0.55
C ALA A 40 16.32 -1.11 0.27
N LEU A 41 16.37 0.20 0.52
CA LEU A 41 17.58 1.02 0.35
C LEU A 41 18.70 0.56 1.27
N SER A 42 18.39 0.30 2.55
CA SER A 42 19.36 -0.18 3.53
C SER A 42 19.98 -1.53 3.12
N THR A 43 19.15 -2.47 2.66
CA THR A 43 19.61 -3.78 2.16
C THR A 43 20.56 -3.63 0.96
N ALA A 44 20.35 -2.62 0.13
CA ALA A 44 21.21 -2.29 -1.02
C ALA A 44 22.42 -1.42 -0.67
N GLY A 45 22.66 -1.12 0.61
CA GLY A 45 23.77 -0.30 1.08
C GLY A 45 23.61 1.20 0.80
N VAL A 46 22.38 1.67 0.51
CA VAL A 46 22.06 3.08 0.33
C VAL A 46 21.63 3.69 1.65
N ILE A 47 22.30 4.75 2.07
CA ILE A 47 21.97 5.48 3.31
C ILE A 47 20.83 6.44 3.02
N ALA A 48 19.68 6.19 3.62
CA ALA A 48 18.52 7.04 3.52
C ALA A 48 18.01 7.44 4.91
N GLU A 49 17.40 8.63 5.00
CA GLU A 49 16.76 9.12 6.23
C GLU A 49 15.32 9.54 5.99
N LYS A 50 14.47 9.35 6.98
CA LYS A 50 13.10 9.87 6.98
C LYS A 50 13.09 11.35 7.32
N VAL A 51 12.26 12.10 6.59
CA VAL A 51 12.01 13.51 6.84
C VAL A 51 10.53 13.69 7.14
N PRO A 52 10.16 14.32 8.26
CA PRO A 52 8.77 14.62 8.55
C PRO A 52 8.14 15.48 7.46
N GLY A 53 6.98 15.06 7.00
CA GLY A 53 6.12 15.80 6.07
C GLY A 53 4.88 16.35 6.76
N LYS A 54 3.90 16.80 5.96
CA LYS A 54 2.61 17.28 6.45
C LYS A 54 1.62 16.12 6.59
N GLU A 55 0.62 16.26 7.44
CA GLU A 55 -0.52 15.34 7.57
C GLU A 55 -0.15 13.87 7.85
N GLY A 56 0.94 13.65 8.61
CA GLY A 56 1.40 12.29 8.93
C GLY A 56 2.11 11.57 7.77
N LEU A 57 2.38 12.28 6.68
CA LEU A 57 3.22 11.78 5.60
C LEU A 57 4.69 12.01 5.92
N VAL A 58 5.56 11.24 5.29
CA VAL A 58 7.03 11.36 5.44
C VAL A 58 7.70 11.35 4.07
N GLY A 59 8.83 12.03 3.98
CA GLY A 59 9.73 11.96 2.83
C GLY A 59 10.95 11.10 3.12
N LEU A 60 11.70 10.74 2.08
CA LEU A 60 13.00 10.08 2.18
C LEU A 60 14.06 10.93 1.50
N ARG A 61 15.19 11.11 2.17
CA ARG A 61 16.39 11.75 1.62
C ARG A 61 17.54 10.78 1.54
N VAL A 62 18.32 10.91 0.47
CA VAL A 62 19.55 10.15 0.24
C VAL A 62 20.69 11.11 -0.12
N GLU A 63 21.92 10.64 -0.03
CA GLU A 63 23.06 11.40 -0.55
C GLU A 63 22.95 11.59 -2.07
N ALA A 64 23.27 12.78 -2.56
CA ALA A 64 23.16 13.12 -3.99
C ALA A 64 23.88 12.11 -4.90
N ARG A 65 25.04 11.59 -4.49
CA ARG A 65 25.81 10.58 -5.22
C ARG A 65 25.13 9.20 -5.29
N GLN A 66 24.19 8.90 -4.41
CA GLN A 66 23.49 7.61 -4.32
C GLN A 66 22.10 7.65 -4.96
N VAL A 67 21.63 8.80 -5.47
CA VAL A 67 20.28 8.95 -6.05
C VAL A 67 20.02 7.95 -7.16
N ALA A 68 20.94 7.79 -8.12
CA ALA A 68 20.76 6.87 -9.23
C ALA A 68 20.57 5.41 -8.74
N ARG A 69 21.42 4.98 -7.79
CA ARG A 69 21.32 3.66 -7.17
C ARG A 69 20.04 3.49 -6.37
N ALA A 70 19.65 4.52 -5.62
CA ALA A 70 18.41 4.51 -4.84
C ALA A 70 17.18 4.35 -5.74
N VAL A 71 17.11 5.12 -6.84
CA VAL A 71 16.01 5.01 -7.82
C VAL A 71 15.95 3.61 -8.44
N GLU A 72 17.09 3.05 -8.83
CA GLU A 72 17.17 1.68 -9.37
C GLU A 72 16.60 0.64 -8.40
N VAL A 73 17.01 0.71 -7.12
CA VAL A 73 16.56 -0.21 -6.06
C VAL A 73 15.06 -0.08 -5.82
N LEU A 74 14.54 1.15 -5.71
CA LEU A 74 13.12 1.37 -5.48
C LEU A 74 12.28 0.91 -6.67
N ASN A 75 12.69 1.22 -7.88
CA ASN A 75 11.99 0.78 -9.10
C ASN A 75 11.95 -0.75 -9.23
N ALA A 76 13.03 -1.44 -8.89
CA ALA A 76 13.09 -2.91 -8.91
C ALA A 76 12.08 -3.55 -7.92
N GLN A 77 11.68 -2.82 -6.88
CA GLN A 77 10.70 -3.25 -5.89
C GLN A 77 9.30 -2.64 -6.08
N GLY A 78 9.11 -1.85 -7.14
CA GLY A 78 7.85 -1.16 -7.41
C GLY A 78 7.50 -0.12 -6.34
N LEU A 79 8.49 0.59 -5.81
CA LEU A 79 8.32 1.63 -4.80
C LEU A 79 8.65 3.02 -5.36
N PRO A 80 7.97 4.08 -4.93
CA PRO A 80 6.72 4.05 -4.15
C PRO A 80 5.58 3.42 -4.94
N ARG A 81 4.61 2.82 -4.25
CA ARG A 81 3.49 2.17 -4.92
C ARG A 81 2.54 3.20 -5.52
N GLU A 82 2.07 2.91 -6.74
CA GLU A 82 1.01 3.73 -7.34
C GLU A 82 -0.27 3.62 -6.50
N ARG A 83 -0.83 4.76 -6.16
CA ARG A 83 -2.07 4.83 -5.38
C ARG A 83 -3.25 4.94 -6.33
N PHE A 84 -4.05 3.91 -6.36
CA PHE A 84 -5.33 3.97 -7.03
C PHE A 84 -6.40 4.48 -6.07
N ALA A 85 -7.26 5.39 -6.54
CA ALA A 85 -8.43 5.81 -5.78
C ALA A 85 -9.31 4.60 -5.50
N GLY A 86 -9.61 4.36 -4.23
CA GLY A 86 -10.52 3.29 -3.83
C GLY A 86 -11.99 3.68 -4.07
N MET A 87 -12.89 2.70 -4.09
CA MET A 87 -14.33 2.99 -4.17
C MET A 87 -14.79 3.94 -3.06
N GLY A 88 -14.20 3.87 -1.86
CA GLY A 88 -14.51 4.78 -0.76
C GLY A 88 -14.13 6.24 -1.04
N ASP A 89 -13.12 6.48 -1.89
CA ASP A 89 -12.72 7.82 -2.29
C ASP A 89 -13.63 8.35 -3.39
N VAL A 90 -13.98 7.48 -4.35
CA VAL A 90 -14.85 7.83 -5.49
C VAL A 90 -16.29 8.09 -5.05
N PHE A 91 -16.81 7.28 -4.11
CA PHE A 91 -18.16 7.39 -3.56
C PHE A 91 -18.20 8.02 -2.16
N ARG A 92 -17.31 8.97 -1.91
CA ARG A 92 -17.34 9.73 -0.66
C ARG A 92 -18.63 10.52 -0.57
N LYS A 93 -19.25 10.51 0.62
CA LYS A 93 -20.51 11.25 0.83
C LYS A 93 -20.26 12.75 0.72
N GLU A 94 -20.80 13.36 -0.33
CA GLU A 94 -20.86 14.79 -0.53
C GLU A 94 -22.32 15.23 -0.45
N GLY A 95 -22.67 15.97 0.61
CA GLY A 95 -24.03 16.48 0.82
C GLY A 95 -24.97 15.56 1.62
N LEU A 96 -26.26 15.97 1.66
CA LEU A 96 -27.30 15.34 2.50
C LEU A 96 -28.07 14.22 1.77
N ILE A 97 -28.07 14.23 0.43
CA ILE A 97 -28.83 13.29 -0.40
C ILE A 97 -27.85 12.40 -1.13
N SER A 98 -28.03 11.09 -1.01
CA SER A 98 -27.27 10.08 -1.76
C SER A 98 -28.22 9.35 -2.71
N SER A 99 -27.73 8.98 -3.88
CA SER A 99 -28.47 8.10 -4.76
C SER A 99 -28.43 6.64 -4.25
N PRO A 100 -29.43 5.82 -4.56
CA PRO A 100 -29.42 4.37 -4.22
C PRO A 100 -28.17 3.65 -4.73
N LEU A 101 -27.63 4.06 -5.88
CA LEU A 101 -26.40 3.51 -6.45
C LEU A 101 -25.18 3.84 -5.57
N GLU A 102 -25.07 5.08 -5.10
CA GLU A 102 -23.97 5.48 -4.22
C GLU A 102 -24.05 4.78 -2.86
N GLU A 103 -25.23 4.62 -2.30
CA GLU A 103 -25.42 3.87 -1.07
C GLU A 103 -25.02 2.40 -1.21
N ARG A 104 -25.41 1.78 -2.33
CA ARG A 104 -25.02 0.42 -2.64
C ARG A 104 -23.51 0.28 -2.83
N ALA A 105 -22.88 1.19 -3.57
CA ALA A 105 -21.43 1.19 -3.78
C ALA A 105 -20.67 1.33 -2.44
N ARG A 106 -21.13 2.25 -1.55
CA ARG A 106 -20.55 2.40 -0.21
C ARG A 106 -20.73 1.15 0.64
N TYR A 107 -21.90 0.52 0.59
CA TYR A 107 -22.16 -0.72 1.33
C TYR A 107 -21.24 -1.86 0.87
N VAL A 108 -21.12 -2.08 -0.45
CA VAL A 108 -20.19 -3.08 -1.03
C VAL A 108 -18.76 -2.81 -0.62
N TYR A 109 -18.34 -1.55 -0.67
CA TYR A 109 -16.99 -1.16 -0.24
C TYR A 109 -16.77 -1.43 1.26
N ALA A 110 -17.69 -1.00 2.12
CA ALA A 110 -17.59 -1.22 3.56
C ALA A 110 -17.52 -2.73 3.90
N LEU A 111 -18.39 -3.55 3.28
CA LEU A 111 -18.39 -5.00 3.46
C LEU A 111 -17.07 -5.64 3.00
N SER A 112 -16.54 -5.20 1.85
CA SER A 112 -15.25 -5.67 1.34
C SER A 112 -14.09 -5.32 2.25
N GLN A 113 -14.10 -4.11 2.84
CA GLN A 113 -13.06 -3.68 3.79
C GLN A 113 -13.15 -4.43 5.11
N GLU A 114 -14.36 -4.63 5.65
CA GLU A 114 -14.57 -5.35 6.91
C GLU A 114 -14.11 -6.82 6.78
N LEU A 115 -14.46 -7.49 5.68
CA LEU A 115 -14.00 -8.84 5.39
C LEU A 115 -12.48 -8.89 5.21
N SER A 116 -11.89 -7.94 4.49
CA SER A 116 -10.44 -7.86 4.33
C SER A 116 -9.73 -7.69 5.68
N GLY A 117 -10.26 -6.82 6.55
CA GLY A 117 -9.74 -6.61 7.90
C GLY A 117 -9.85 -7.87 8.77
N THR A 118 -10.97 -8.59 8.69
CA THR A 118 -11.18 -9.83 9.43
C THR A 118 -10.22 -10.93 8.98
N LEU A 119 -10.08 -11.13 7.66
CA LEU A 119 -9.17 -12.13 7.10
C LEU A 119 -7.69 -11.82 7.37
N SER A 120 -7.32 -10.55 7.45
CA SER A 120 -5.95 -10.14 7.77
C SER A 120 -5.55 -10.43 9.23
N ARG A 121 -6.50 -10.75 10.10
CA ARG A 121 -6.25 -11.14 11.50
C ARG A 121 -6.07 -12.65 11.68
N ILE A 122 -6.22 -13.43 10.64
CA ILE A 122 -5.97 -14.88 10.68
C ILE A 122 -4.47 -15.12 10.77
N ASP A 123 -4.05 -16.02 11.65
CA ASP A 123 -2.66 -16.37 11.85
C ASP A 123 -2.00 -16.82 10.55
N GLY A 124 -0.83 -16.23 10.25
CA GLY A 124 -0.08 -16.51 9.03
C GLY A 124 -0.53 -15.73 7.80
N VAL A 125 -1.63 -14.96 7.85
CA VAL A 125 -2.03 -14.04 6.79
C VAL A 125 -1.29 -12.71 6.97
N ILE A 126 -0.55 -12.30 5.93
CA ILE A 126 0.17 -11.01 5.88
C ILE A 126 -0.74 -9.90 5.41
N ALA A 127 -1.56 -10.18 4.41
CA ALA A 127 -2.55 -9.26 3.86
C ALA A 127 -3.70 -10.02 3.22
N ALA A 128 -4.89 -9.46 3.31
CA ALA A 128 -6.07 -9.95 2.64
C ALA A 128 -6.80 -8.83 1.91
N ARG A 129 -7.41 -9.14 0.79
CA ARG A 129 -8.31 -8.24 0.07
C ARG A 129 -9.51 -9.02 -0.44
N VAL A 130 -10.69 -8.49 -0.22
CA VAL A 130 -11.95 -9.11 -0.66
C VAL A 130 -12.65 -8.15 -1.61
N HIS A 131 -13.08 -8.68 -2.75
CA HIS A 131 -13.95 -7.98 -3.69
C HIS A 131 -15.30 -8.69 -3.70
N VAL A 132 -16.36 -7.95 -3.44
CA VAL A 132 -17.72 -8.46 -3.31
C VAL A 132 -18.58 -7.97 -4.46
N VAL A 133 -19.35 -8.87 -5.06
CA VAL A 133 -20.45 -8.57 -5.97
C VAL A 133 -21.73 -9.01 -5.28
N LEU A 134 -22.62 -8.06 -5.00
CA LEU A 134 -23.95 -8.38 -4.43
C LEU A 134 -24.94 -8.78 -5.53
N PRO A 135 -25.92 -9.62 -5.19
CA PRO A 135 -26.92 -10.03 -6.16
C PRO A 135 -27.75 -8.83 -6.65
N GLU A 136 -28.03 -8.81 -7.93
CA GLU A 136 -28.95 -7.86 -8.52
C GLU A 136 -30.28 -8.54 -8.80
N ARG A 137 -31.36 -7.81 -8.56
CA ARG A 137 -32.72 -8.25 -8.88
C ARG A 137 -33.31 -7.38 -9.97
N SER A 138 -33.99 -8.00 -10.91
CA SER A 138 -34.79 -7.27 -11.88
C SER A 138 -36.01 -6.60 -11.20
N PRO A 139 -36.65 -5.62 -11.84
CA PRO A 139 -37.92 -5.05 -11.33
C PRO A 139 -38.99 -6.10 -11.12
N ALA A 140 -38.90 -7.24 -11.78
CA ALA A 140 -39.79 -8.40 -11.59
C ALA A 140 -39.43 -9.27 -10.38
N GLY A 141 -38.36 -8.95 -9.63
CA GLY A 141 -37.92 -9.68 -8.45
C GLY A 141 -37.01 -10.89 -8.71
N GLU A 142 -36.70 -11.19 -9.98
CA GLU A 142 -35.77 -12.26 -10.34
C GLU A 142 -34.31 -11.83 -10.17
N GLU A 143 -33.46 -12.72 -9.67
CA GLU A 143 -32.04 -12.51 -9.59
C GLU A 143 -31.40 -12.54 -10.98
N THR A 144 -30.89 -11.41 -11.44
CA THR A 144 -30.21 -11.29 -12.72
C THR A 144 -28.71 -11.54 -12.62
N THR A 145 -28.12 -11.17 -11.49
CA THR A 145 -26.69 -11.39 -11.20
C THR A 145 -26.58 -11.99 -9.81
N PRO A 146 -26.10 -13.23 -9.69
CA PRO A 146 -25.90 -13.85 -8.39
C PRO A 146 -24.70 -13.26 -7.65
N ALA A 147 -24.71 -13.36 -6.31
CA ALA A 147 -23.58 -12.95 -5.48
C ALA A 147 -22.29 -13.72 -5.85
N SER A 148 -21.16 -13.02 -5.83
CA SER A 148 -19.84 -13.64 -5.95
C SER A 148 -18.81 -12.87 -5.13
N ALA A 149 -17.71 -13.54 -4.79
CA ALA A 149 -16.59 -12.90 -4.10
C ALA A 149 -15.25 -13.41 -4.64
N ALA A 150 -14.30 -12.49 -4.77
CA ALA A 150 -12.91 -12.82 -5.04
C ALA A 150 -12.07 -12.44 -3.82
N VAL A 151 -11.27 -13.37 -3.33
CA VAL A 151 -10.44 -13.22 -2.13
C VAL A 151 -8.98 -13.38 -2.53
N PHE A 152 -8.20 -12.35 -2.28
CA PHE A 152 -6.75 -12.40 -2.41
C PHE A 152 -6.13 -12.51 -1.01
N ILE A 153 -5.23 -13.49 -0.84
CA ILE A 153 -4.48 -13.69 0.41
C ILE A 153 -2.99 -13.70 0.12
N LYS A 154 -2.26 -12.84 0.82
CA LYS A 154 -0.81 -12.93 0.93
C LYS A 154 -0.50 -13.54 2.30
N HIS A 155 0.23 -14.64 2.32
CA HIS A 155 0.52 -15.39 3.55
C HIS A 155 2.01 -15.63 3.74
N GLN A 156 2.40 -15.99 4.95
CA GLN A 156 3.77 -16.43 5.26
C GLN A 156 4.04 -17.77 4.58
N ALA A 157 5.28 -17.99 4.12
CA ALA A 157 5.67 -19.21 3.41
C ALA A 157 5.50 -20.48 4.28
N GLN A 158 5.58 -20.33 5.60
CA GLN A 158 5.44 -21.43 6.56
C GLN A 158 3.98 -21.76 6.92
N SER A 159 3.02 -20.90 6.53
CA SER A 159 1.60 -21.09 6.84
C SER A 159 1.00 -22.20 5.99
N ASN A 160 0.31 -23.13 6.65
CA ASN A 160 -0.44 -24.16 5.95
C ASN A 160 -1.79 -23.62 5.49
N MET A 161 -1.83 -23.08 4.26
CA MET A 161 -3.04 -22.48 3.70
C MET A 161 -4.12 -23.52 3.38
N ASP A 162 -3.78 -24.79 3.19
CA ASP A 162 -4.76 -25.85 2.88
C ASP A 162 -5.77 -26.03 4.02
N THR A 163 -5.35 -25.81 5.27
CA THR A 163 -6.24 -25.89 6.44
C THR A 163 -7.05 -24.60 6.67
N VAL A 164 -6.52 -23.45 6.25
CA VAL A 164 -7.12 -22.13 6.47
C VAL A 164 -8.10 -21.76 5.34
N GLN A 165 -7.81 -22.16 4.12
CA GLN A 165 -8.62 -21.84 2.92
C GLN A 165 -10.10 -22.23 3.06
N PRO A 166 -10.49 -23.43 3.57
CA PRO A 166 -11.90 -23.78 3.75
C PRO A 166 -12.60 -22.90 4.80
N GLN A 167 -11.87 -22.46 5.83
CA GLN A 167 -12.40 -21.57 6.87
C GLN A 167 -12.66 -20.17 6.30
N ILE A 168 -11.71 -19.64 5.53
CA ILE A 168 -11.85 -18.36 4.82
C ILE A 168 -13.08 -18.40 3.90
N ARG A 169 -13.21 -19.45 3.08
CA ARG A 169 -14.33 -19.62 2.16
C ARG A 169 -15.65 -19.64 2.91
N ARG A 170 -15.76 -20.40 4.00
CA ARG A 170 -16.97 -20.47 4.84
C ARG A 170 -17.30 -19.12 5.46
N LEU A 171 -16.29 -18.39 5.99
CA LEU A 171 -16.50 -17.07 6.58
C LEU A 171 -17.06 -16.09 5.56
N VAL A 172 -16.46 -16.01 4.38
CA VAL A 172 -16.89 -15.12 3.30
C VAL A 172 -18.29 -15.51 2.79
N THR A 173 -18.55 -16.80 2.61
CA THR A 173 -19.87 -17.28 2.18
C THR A 173 -20.98 -16.90 3.15
N ASN A 174 -20.73 -17.03 4.44
CA ASN A 174 -21.74 -16.73 5.48
C ASN A 174 -21.91 -15.21 5.71
N ALA A 175 -20.95 -14.40 5.34
CA ALA A 175 -21.00 -12.95 5.50
C ALA A 175 -21.71 -12.20 4.38
N ILE A 176 -21.92 -12.84 3.23
CA ILE A 176 -22.48 -12.19 2.04
C ILE A 176 -23.82 -12.86 1.69
N PRO A 177 -24.94 -12.12 1.71
CA PRO A 177 -26.25 -12.66 1.37
C PRO A 177 -26.30 -13.26 -0.04
N GLY A 178 -26.80 -14.49 -0.16
CA GLY A 178 -26.96 -15.18 -1.44
C GLY A 178 -25.68 -15.73 -2.05
N LEU A 179 -24.53 -15.63 -1.34
CA LEU A 179 -23.27 -16.18 -1.81
C LEU A 179 -23.18 -17.68 -1.52
N THR A 180 -22.75 -18.47 -2.52
CA THR A 180 -22.44 -19.90 -2.36
C THR A 180 -20.93 -20.13 -2.39
N SER A 181 -20.47 -21.25 -1.81
CA SER A 181 -19.04 -21.57 -1.72
C SER A 181 -18.35 -21.69 -3.09
N GLU A 182 -19.08 -22.13 -4.11
CA GLU A 182 -18.61 -22.32 -5.48
C GLU A 182 -18.34 -20.99 -6.18
N ARG A 183 -18.95 -19.89 -5.69
CA ARG A 183 -18.79 -18.53 -6.21
C ARG A 183 -17.78 -17.69 -5.43
N VAL A 184 -17.02 -18.33 -4.55
CA VAL A 184 -15.88 -17.73 -3.86
C VAL A 184 -14.61 -18.23 -4.54
N SER A 185 -13.93 -17.35 -5.28
CA SER A 185 -12.56 -17.59 -5.75
C SER A 185 -11.54 -17.17 -4.68
N LEU A 186 -10.46 -17.96 -4.51
CA LEU A 186 -9.44 -17.73 -3.48
C LEU A 186 -8.08 -18.13 -4.04
#